data_34e5521e5956ea097522d923fda94fc0
#
_entry.id   34e5521e5956ea097522d923fda94fc0
#
_cell.length_a   1.000
_cell.length_b   1.000
_cell.length_c   1.000
_cell.angle_alpha   90.00
_cell.angle_beta   90.00
_cell.angle_gamma   90.00
#
_symmetry.space_group_name_H-M   'P 1'
#
loop_
_entity.id
_entity.type
_entity.pdbx_description
1 polymer ?
#
loop_
_entity_poly.entity_id
_entity_poly.type
_entity_poly.pdbx_seq_one_letter_code
_entity_poly.pdbx_strand_id
1 'polypeptide(L)'
;MKFKTYAWIAIFIVLLAVPVPAQKKVKESQLGQKYRDWLTLVTYIILPQEKDVFLQLQSDFDRDIFIDSFWKQRDPTPGTPENEYRDEINKRFLYVNKEFAKDTPRPGWMTDRGRIYMIMGEPQGRDKIGNLPELHPCELWSYYGDVSLGQPTYFGLIFFRRQGIGEYTLYSPTGDGPKSLVVFSPNLGFNVDSISDVVQYIR
;
A
#
# COMPACT_ATOMS: atom_id res chain seq x y z
N MET A 1 37.71 3.59 -71.95
CA MET A 1 37.30 3.52 -70.55
C MET A 1 35.86 3.96 -70.43
N LYS A 2 34.92 3.03 -70.12
CA LYS A 2 33.50 3.34 -69.98
C LYS A 2 33.14 3.38 -68.50
N PHE A 3 32.83 4.53 -67.99
CA PHE A 3 32.34 4.67 -66.60
C PHE A 3 30.86 4.26 -66.53
N LYS A 4 30.57 3.22 -65.74
CA LYS A 4 29.19 2.83 -65.37
C LYS A 4 28.73 3.69 -64.22
N THR A 5 27.75 4.57 -64.45
CA THR A 5 27.05 5.32 -63.42
C THR A 5 26.04 4.40 -62.72
N TYR A 6 26.26 4.10 -61.46
CA TYR A 6 25.26 3.43 -60.62
C TYR A 6 24.32 4.49 -60.03
N ALA A 7 23.08 4.49 -60.48
CA ALA A 7 22.03 5.29 -59.92
C ALA A 7 21.57 4.64 -58.60
N TRP A 8 21.83 5.32 -57.48
CA TRP A 8 21.31 4.93 -56.17
C TRP A 8 19.85 5.36 -56.09
N ILE A 9 18.93 4.38 -56.11
CA ILE A 9 17.50 4.59 -55.80
C ILE A 9 17.39 4.65 -54.27
N ALA A 10 17.29 5.86 -53.72
CA ALA A 10 16.94 6.10 -52.34
C ALA A 10 15.45 5.79 -52.14
N ILE A 11 15.12 4.63 -51.62
CA ILE A 11 13.74 4.33 -51.17
C ILE A 11 13.49 5.10 -49.90
N PHE A 12 12.75 6.20 -49.97
CA PHE A 12 12.23 6.94 -48.85
C PHE A 12 11.03 6.13 -48.27
N ILE A 13 11.27 5.35 -47.19
CA ILE A 13 10.21 4.74 -46.41
C ILE A 13 9.61 5.88 -45.59
N VAL A 14 8.52 6.45 -46.05
CA VAL A 14 7.68 7.35 -45.25
C VAL A 14 6.93 6.48 -44.25
N LEU A 15 7.46 6.40 -43.05
CA LEU A 15 6.75 5.85 -41.87
C LEU A 15 5.55 6.79 -41.61
N LEU A 16 4.39 6.47 -42.17
CA LEU A 16 3.13 7.06 -41.73
C LEU A 16 2.90 6.65 -40.28
N ALA A 17 3.24 7.54 -39.35
CA ALA A 17 2.83 7.42 -37.97
C ALA A 17 1.30 7.52 -37.92
N VAL A 18 0.64 6.36 -38.00
CA VAL A 18 -0.81 6.29 -37.77
C VAL A 18 -0.98 6.61 -36.29
N PRO A 19 -1.68 7.68 -35.90
CA PRO A 19 -1.96 7.96 -34.51
C PRO A 19 -2.78 6.78 -33.98
N VAL A 20 -2.18 5.96 -33.13
CA VAL A 20 -2.92 4.94 -32.37
C VAL A 20 -3.82 5.72 -31.43
N PRO A 21 -5.15 5.63 -31.55
CA PRO A 21 -6.05 6.35 -30.65
C PRO A 21 -5.75 5.87 -29.23
N ALA A 22 -5.47 6.82 -28.34
CA ALA A 22 -5.28 6.52 -26.94
C ALA A 22 -6.53 5.79 -26.43
N GLN A 23 -6.38 4.54 -26.01
CA GLN A 23 -7.49 3.73 -25.52
C GLN A 23 -8.12 4.45 -24.33
N LYS A 24 -9.43 4.67 -24.39
CA LYS A 24 -10.16 5.36 -23.33
C LYS A 24 -10.19 4.51 -22.08
N LYS A 25 -9.64 5.03 -20.96
CA LYS A 25 -9.70 4.37 -19.67
C LYS A 25 -11.15 4.20 -19.21
N VAL A 26 -11.48 3.00 -18.77
CA VAL A 26 -12.75 2.70 -18.10
C VAL A 26 -12.68 3.21 -16.66
N LYS A 27 -13.74 3.84 -16.18
CA LYS A 27 -13.81 4.23 -14.76
C LYS A 27 -13.98 2.98 -13.88
N GLU A 28 -13.35 2.94 -12.72
CA GLU A 28 -13.49 1.80 -11.79
C GLU A 28 -14.95 1.46 -11.46
N SER A 29 -15.81 2.48 -11.31
CA SER A 29 -17.24 2.30 -11.05
C SER A 29 -18.02 1.61 -12.20
N GLN A 30 -17.46 1.56 -13.39
CA GLN A 30 -18.06 0.93 -14.56
C GLN A 30 -17.62 -0.53 -14.76
N LEU A 31 -16.63 -0.96 -13.99
CA LEU A 31 -16.16 -2.34 -14.01
C LEU A 31 -17.19 -3.30 -13.36
N GLY A 32 -17.21 -4.54 -13.81
CA GLY A 32 -17.92 -5.62 -13.12
C GLY A 32 -17.47 -5.80 -11.67
N GLN A 33 -18.34 -6.32 -10.80
CA GLN A 33 -18.06 -6.46 -9.36
C GLN A 33 -16.75 -7.22 -9.10
N LYS A 34 -16.53 -8.35 -9.80
CA LYS A 34 -15.30 -9.16 -9.73
C LYS A 34 -14.02 -8.31 -9.82
N TYR A 35 -14.00 -7.38 -10.77
CA TYR A 35 -12.81 -6.54 -11.05
C TYR A 35 -12.65 -5.39 -10.04
N ARG A 36 -13.76 -4.86 -9.55
CA ARG A 36 -13.73 -3.88 -8.44
C ARG A 36 -13.21 -4.51 -7.15
N ASP A 37 -13.67 -5.73 -6.83
CA ASP A 37 -13.22 -6.46 -5.66
C ASP A 37 -11.73 -6.80 -5.75
N TRP A 38 -11.28 -7.23 -6.94
CA TRP A 38 -9.86 -7.47 -7.18
C TRP A 38 -9.03 -6.18 -7.04
N LEU A 39 -9.43 -5.05 -7.63
CA LEU A 39 -8.74 -3.77 -7.47
C LEU A 39 -8.69 -3.33 -6.00
N THR A 40 -9.75 -3.58 -5.25
CA THR A 40 -9.80 -3.32 -3.81
C THR A 40 -8.79 -4.17 -3.06
N LEU A 41 -8.72 -5.47 -3.35
CA LEU A 41 -7.77 -6.40 -2.73
C LEU A 41 -6.32 -5.98 -2.97
N VAL A 42 -6.00 -5.58 -4.20
CA VAL A 42 -4.62 -5.26 -4.60
C VAL A 42 -4.26 -3.78 -4.46
N THR A 43 -5.11 -2.96 -3.87
CA THR A 43 -5.00 -1.49 -3.89
C THR A 43 -3.67 -0.96 -3.37
N TYR A 44 -3.00 -1.68 -2.47
CA TYR A 44 -1.71 -1.28 -1.88
C TYR A 44 -0.49 -1.97 -2.49
N ILE A 45 -0.70 -2.89 -3.43
CA ILE A 45 0.39 -3.67 -4.04
C ILE A 45 0.44 -3.55 -5.57
N ILE A 46 -0.62 -3.03 -6.19
CA ILE A 46 -0.64 -2.74 -7.63
C ILE A 46 0.14 -1.47 -7.91
N LEU A 47 1.00 -1.50 -8.91
CA LEU A 47 1.72 -0.31 -9.35
C LEU A 47 0.77 0.63 -10.11
N PRO A 48 0.99 1.96 -10.05
CA PRO A 48 0.17 2.91 -10.81
C PRO A 48 0.08 2.59 -12.29
N GLN A 49 1.19 2.16 -12.91
CA GLN A 49 1.25 1.78 -14.32
C GLN A 49 0.43 0.52 -14.60
N GLU A 50 0.49 -0.49 -13.72
CA GLU A 50 -0.32 -1.72 -13.85
C GLU A 50 -1.81 -1.40 -13.76
N LYS A 51 -2.21 -0.56 -12.81
CA LYS A 51 -3.59 -0.10 -12.68
C LYS A 51 -4.05 0.67 -13.91
N ASP A 52 -3.19 1.51 -14.46
CA ASP A 52 -3.47 2.27 -15.67
C ASP A 52 -3.69 1.35 -16.88
N VAL A 53 -2.87 0.32 -17.04
CA VAL A 53 -3.04 -0.69 -18.10
C VAL A 53 -4.35 -1.46 -17.87
N PHE A 54 -4.61 -1.92 -16.66
CA PHE A 54 -5.84 -2.65 -16.33
C PHE A 54 -7.12 -1.87 -16.69
N LEU A 55 -7.13 -0.57 -16.40
CA LEU A 55 -8.26 0.31 -16.73
C LEU A 55 -8.42 0.61 -18.23
N GLN A 56 -7.41 0.34 -19.05
CA GLN A 56 -7.49 0.48 -20.51
C GLN A 56 -8.03 -0.79 -21.20
N LEU A 57 -8.03 -1.93 -20.53
CA LEU A 57 -8.55 -3.18 -21.07
C LEU A 57 -10.07 -3.07 -21.30
N GLN A 58 -10.53 -3.49 -22.49
CA GLN A 58 -11.92 -3.32 -22.89
C GLN A 58 -12.74 -4.60 -22.66
N SER A 59 -12.13 -5.77 -22.69
CA SER A 59 -12.81 -7.05 -22.49
C SER A 59 -12.53 -7.67 -21.11
N ASP A 60 -13.50 -8.43 -20.62
CA ASP A 60 -13.33 -9.20 -19.38
C ASP A 60 -12.29 -10.29 -19.54
N PHE A 61 -12.18 -10.86 -20.74
CA PHE A 61 -11.14 -11.85 -21.04
C PHE A 61 -9.72 -11.29 -20.87
N ASP A 62 -9.45 -10.08 -21.39
CA ASP A 62 -8.14 -9.44 -21.23
C ASP A 62 -7.85 -9.11 -19.75
N ARG A 63 -8.89 -8.70 -19.01
CA ARG A 63 -8.77 -8.44 -17.57
C ARG A 63 -8.44 -9.71 -16.79
N ASP A 64 -9.05 -10.84 -17.14
CA ASP A 64 -8.77 -12.13 -16.50
C ASP A 64 -7.31 -12.56 -16.78
N ILE A 65 -6.83 -12.43 -18.02
CA ILE A 65 -5.43 -12.68 -18.37
C ILE A 65 -4.49 -11.75 -17.58
N PHE A 66 -4.83 -10.48 -17.45
CA PHE A 66 -4.04 -9.53 -16.67
C PHE A 66 -3.95 -9.94 -15.21
N ILE A 67 -5.06 -10.31 -14.58
CA ILE A 67 -5.12 -10.76 -13.19
C ILE A 67 -4.26 -12.01 -12.98
N ASP A 68 -4.37 -12.99 -13.87
CA ASP A 68 -3.54 -14.19 -13.81
C ASP A 68 -2.06 -13.86 -13.94
N SER A 69 -1.70 -12.98 -14.87
CA SER A 69 -0.32 -12.52 -15.08
C SER A 69 0.21 -11.74 -13.88
N PHE A 70 -0.63 -10.87 -13.27
CA PHE A 70 -0.30 -10.10 -12.08
C PHE A 70 0.14 -10.99 -10.92
N TRP A 71 -0.62 -12.08 -10.67
CA TRP A 71 -0.28 -13.03 -9.61
C TRP A 71 0.90 -13.90 -9.96
N LYS A 72 1.02 -14.38 -11.22
CA LYS A 72 2.17 -15.17 -11.67
C LYS A 72 3.51 -14.43 -11.55
N GLN A 73 3.51 -13.13 -11.82
CA GLN A 73 4.74 -12.33 -11.68
C GLN A 73 5.19 -12.14 -10.24
N ARG A 74 4.27 -12.34 -9.28
CA ARG A 74 4.50 -12.17 -7.84
C ARG A 74 4.57 -13.51 -7.08
N ASP A 75 4.53 -14.60 -7.82
CA ASP A 75 4.62 -15.94 -7.27
C ASP A 75 6.05 -16.23 -6.79
N PRO A 76 6.28 -16.46 -5.49
CA PRO A 76 7.62 -16.73 -4.98
C PRO A 76 8.15 -18.12 -5.36
N THR A 77 7.25 -19.07 -5.69
CA THR A 77 7.61 -20.45 -6.07
C THR A 77 6.99 -20.88 -7.41
N PRO A 78 7.38 -20.24 -8.53
CA PRO A 78 6.83 -20.55 -9.84
C PRO A 78 7.00 -22.05 -10.17
N GLY A 79 5.91 -22.72 -10.53
CA GLY A 79 5.91 -24.14 -10.85
C GLY A 79 5.15 -25.03 -9.86
N THR A 80 4.71 -24.47 -8.74
CA THR A 80 3.70 -25.08 -7.86
C THR A 80 2.29 -24.61 -8.25
N PRO A 81 1.23 -25.37 -7.92
CA PRO A 81 -0.15 -24.94 -8.16
C PRO A 81 -0.59 -23.76 -7.29
N GLU A 82 0.02 -23.61 -6.13
CA GLU A 82 -0.25 -22.59 -5.13
C GLU A 82 0.53 -21.30 -5.49
N ASN A 83 -0.03 -20.15 -5.10
CA ASN A 83 0.65 -18.87 -5.14
C ASN A 83 0.62 -18.26 -3.74
N GLU A 84 1.70 -18.44 -2.99
CA GLU A 84 1.79 -18.09 -1.58
C GLU A 84 1.62 -16.59 -1.35
N TYR A 85 2.09 -15.77 -2.29
CA TYR A 85 1.93 -14.32 -2.19
C TYR A 85 0.46 -13.91 -2.31
N ARG A 86 -0.28 -14.47 -3.28
CA ARG A 86 -1.70 -14.22 -3.44
C ARG A 86 -2.48 -14.66 -2.20
N ASP A 87 -2.15 -15.82 -1.66
CA ASP A 87 -2.83 -16.38 -0.49
C ASP A 87 -2.55 -15.54 0.76
N GLU A 88 -1.31 -15.07 0.93
CA GLU A 88 -0.96 -14.14 2.01
C GLU A 88 -1.71 -12.80 1.89
N ILE A 89 -1.83 -12.22 0.70
CA ILE A 89 -2.59 -10.98 0.49
C ILE A 89 -4.08 -11.17 0.81
N ASN A 90 -4.67 -12.29 0.39
CA ASN A 90 -6.05 -12.63 0.75
C ASN A 90 -6.23 -12.77 2.27
N LYS A 91 -5.31 -13.48 2.94
CA LYS A 91 -5.31 -13.64 4.40
C LYS A 91 -5.22 -12.29 5.11
N ARG A 92 -4.31 -11.42 4.68
CA ARG A 92 -4.19 -10.06 5.22
C ARG A 92 -5.47 -9.26 5.04
N PHE A 93 -6.08 -9.32 3.86
CA PHE A 93 -7.31 -8.59 3.56
C PHE A 93 -8.48 -9.03 4.45
N LEU A 94 -8.64 -10.33 4.65
CA LEU A 94 -9.63 -10.88 5.57
C LEU A 94 -9.37 -10.42 7.02
N TYR A 95 -8.12 -10.51 7.46
CA TYR A 95 -7.72 -10.11 8.80
C TYR A 95 -8.00 -8.62 9.07
N VAL A 96 -7.55 -7.72 8.19
CA VAL A 96 -7.73 -6.28 8.41
C VAL A 96 -9.20 -5.89 8.45
N ASN A 97 -10.04 -6.48 7.59
CA ASN A 97 -11.47 -6.20 7.60
C ASN A 97 -12.18 -6.75 8.85
N LYS A 98 -11.72 -7.86 9.40
CA LYS A 98 -12.24 -8.40 10.65
C LYS A 98 -11.79 -7.59 11.87
N GLU A 99 -10.49 -7.22 11.93
CA GLU A 99 -9.91 -6.66 13.16
C GLU A 99 -9.96 -5.15 13.22
N PHE A 100 -9.76 -4.43 12.11
CA PHE A 100 -9.63 -2.98 12.14
C PHE A 100 -10.90 -2.22 11.72
N ALA A 101 -11.94 -2.92 11.29
CA ALA A 101 -13.26 -2.32 11.09
C ALA A 101 -14.06 -2.14 12.39
N LYS A 102 -13.61 -2.69 13.52
CA LYS A 102 -14.34 -2.69 14.79
C LYS A 102 -14.51 -1.29 15.41
N ASP A 103 -13.54 -0.42 15.15
CA ASP A 103 -13.45 0.92 15.76
C ASP A 103 -13.89 2.04 14.81
N THR A 104 -14.43 1.72 13.63
CA THR A 104 -14.73 2.69 12.58
C THR A 104 -15.87 2.20 11.67
N PRO A 105 -16.68 3.10 11.08
CA PRO A 105 -17.67 2.71 10.07
C PRO A 105 -17.05 2.35 8.72
N ARG A 106 -15.73 2.59 8.53
CA ARG A 106 -15.02 2.28 7.29
C ARG A 106 -14.58 0.81 7.25
N PRO A 107 -14.44 0.21 6.04
CA PRO A 107 -13.79 -1.08 5.91
C PRO A 107 -12.39 -1.08 6.53
N GLY A 108 -12.01 -2.18 7.19
CA GLY A 108 -10.74 -2.26 7.92
C GLY A 108 -9.51 -1.99 7.06
N TRP A 109 -9.52 -2.40 5.79
CA TRP A 109 -8.43 -2.14 4.85
C TRP A 109 -8.22 -0.64 4.56
N MET A 110 -9.24 0.21 4.74
CA MET A 110 -9.15 1.67 4.56
C MET A 110 -8.58 2.40 5.77
N THR A 111 -8.43 1.75 6.92
CA THR A 111 -7.82 2.34 8.12
C THR A 111 -6.31 2.43 7.98
N ASP A 112 -5.66 3.29 8.76
CA ASP A 112 -4.19 3.37 8.74
C ASP A 112 -3.54 2.05 9.18
N ARG A 113 -4.09 1.38 10.22
CA ARG A 113 -3.64 0.05 10.63
C ARG A 113 -3.82 -0.98 9.52
N GLY A 114 -4.97 -0.96 8.85
CA GLY A 114 -5.25 -1.85 7.72
C GLY A 114 -4.31 -1.65 6.55
N ARG A 115 -4.07 -0.40 6.18
CA ARG A 115 -3.12 -0.04 5.11
C ARG A 115 -1.71 -0.56 5.40
N ILE A 116 -1.20 -0.29 6.60
CA ILE A 116 0.14 -0.74 7.00
C ILE A 116 0.22 -2.26 7.03
N TYR A 117 -0.78 -2.93 7.60
CA TYR A 117 -0.82 -4.39 7.66
C TYR A 117 -0.90 -5.03 6.25
N MET A 118 -1.66 -4.45 5.33
CA MET A 118 -1.71 -4.92 3.94
C MET A 118 -0.35 -4.83 3.26
N ILE A 119 0.39 -3.75 3.49
CA ILE A 119 1.70 -3.51 2.87
C ILE A 119 2.79 -4.37 3.53
N MET A 120 2.88 -4.34 4.85
CA MET A 120 4.02 -4.87 5.61
C MET A 120 3.75 -6.24 6.23
N GLY A 121 2.49 -6.66 6.31
CA GLY A 121 2.10 -7.89 7.02
C GLY A 121 2.02 -7.70 8.52
N GLU A 122 2.06 -8.83 9.22
CA GLU A 122 2.00 -8.88 10.68
C GLU A 122 3.26 -8.27 11.30
N PRO A 123 3.12 -7.32 12.26
CA PRO A 123 4.27 -6.80 12.98
C PRO A 123 4.88 -7.87 13.90
N GLN A 124 6.20 -7.84 14.09
CA GLN A 124 6.90 -8.72 15.04
C GLN A 124 6.52 -8.45 16.49
N GLY A 125 6.17 -7.21 16.82
CA GLY A 125 5.67 -6.81 18.13
C GLY A 125 4.48 -5.87 17.97
N ARG A 126 3.49 -6.02 18.86
CA ARG A 126 2.30 -5.17 18.91
C ARG A 126 1.91 -4.89 20.34
N ASP A 127 2.35 -3.74 20.85
CA ASP A 127 2.09 -3.30 22.21
C ASP A 127 0.90 -2.34 22.24
N LYS A 128 -0.11 -2.67 23.03
CA LYS A 128 -1.29 -1.82 23.25
C LYS A 128 -1.12 -1.05 24.54
N ILE A 129 -1.19 0.26 24.42
CA ILE A 129 -1.05 1.19 25.54
C ILE A 129 -2.39 1.91 25.70
N GLY A 130 -3.16 1.51 26.68
CA GLY A 130 -4.50 2.07 26.92
C GLY A 130 -4.76 2.48 28.37
N ASN A 131 -3.83 2.15 29.27
CA ASN A 131 -4.03 2.31 30.72
C ASN A 131 -3.20 3.43 31.34
N LEU A 132 -2.53 4.24 30.51
CA LEU A 132 -1.77 5.40 31.00
C LEU A 132 -2.67 6.64 30.89
N PRO A 133 -3.06 7.27 32.00
CA PRO A 133 -3.98 8.41 31.97
C PRO A 133 -3.41 9.62 31.27
N GLU A 134 -2.09 9.70 31.14
CA GLU A 134 -1.36 10.79 30.51
C GLU A 134 -1.24 10.64 28.99
N LEU A 135 -1.53 9.46 28.45
CA LEU A 135 -1.44 9.18 27.00
C LEU A 135 -2.79 8.83 26.41
N HIS A 136 -3.01 9.31 25.20
CA HIS A 136 -4.12 8.79 24.40
C HIS A 136 -3.89 7.30 24.10
N PRO A 137 -4.95 6.48 24.05
CA PRO A 137 -4.79 5.07 23.69
C PRO A 137 -4.00 4.92 22.39
N CYS A 138 -2.91 4.17 22.44
CA CYS A 138 -2.04 3.95 21.28
C CYS A 138 -1.59 2.49 21.16
N GLU A 139 -1.12 2.13 19.98
CA GLU A 139 -0.49 0.85 19.66
C GLU A 139 0.89 1.14 19.07
N LEU A 140 1.91 0.48 19.58
CA LEU A 140 3.26 0.47 19.02
C LEU A 140 3.44 -0.82 18.22
N TRP A 141 3.63 -0.70 16.92
CA TRP A 141 3.96 -1.84 16.05
C TRP A 141 5.43 -1.83 15.71
N SER A 142 6.07 -2.95 15.89
CA SER A 142 7.50 -3.13 15.69
C SER A 142 7.76 -4.02 14.50
N TYR A 143 8.68 -3.59 13.62
CA TYR A 143 9.07 -4.31 12.42
C TYR A 143 10.58 -4.46 12.31
N TYR A 144 11.03 -5.59 11.77
CA TYR A 144 12.37 -5.70 11.20
C TYR A 144 12.32 -5.26 9.74
N GLY A 145 13.19 -4.34 9.39
CA GLY A 145 13.29 -3.85 8.03
C GLY A 145 14.26 -4.67 7.17
N ASP A 146 14.06 -4.59 5.88
CA ASP A 146 14.99 -5.16 4.90
C ASP A 146 16.08 -4.13 4.56
N VAL A 147 17.28 -4.35 5.08
CA VAL A 147 18.44 -3.49 4.86
C VAL A 147 18.82 -3.41 3.38
N SER A 148 18.55 -4.47 2.60
CA SER A 148 18.82 -4.47 1.16
C SER A 148 17.93 -3.49 0.37
N LEU A 149 16.77 -3.15 0.94
CA LEU A 149 15.84 -2.14 0.42
C LEU A 149 16.05 -0.75 1.06
N GLY A 150 17.15 -0.57 1.82
CA GLY A 150 17.45 0.70 2.50
C GLY A 150 16.58 0.98 3.72
N GLN A 151 15.88 -0.03 4.26
CA GLN A 151 15.09 0.11 5.48
C GLN A 151 15.99 -0.02 6.71
N PRO A 152 15.64 0.65 7.84
CA PRO A 152 16.30 0.40 9.12
C PRO A 152 16.15 -1.06 9.54
N THR A 153 17.17 -1.63 10.22
CA THR A 153 17.12 -3.02 10.72
C THR A 153 15.91 -3.25 11.63
N TYR A 154 15.51 -2.22 12.36
CA TYR A 154 14.36 -2.25 13.25
C TYR A 154 13.73 -0.86 13.31
N PHE A 155 12.39 -0.80 13.28
CA PHE A 155 11.66 0.45 13.43
C PHE A 155 10.28 0.22 14.06
N GLY A 156 9.73 1.26 14.67
CA GLY A 156 8.40 1.26 15.27
C GLY A 156 7.45 2.21 14.55
N LEU A 157 6.19 1.84 14.49
CA LEU A 157 5.09 2.68 14.03
C LEU A 157 4.10 2.85 15.19
N ILE A 158 3.73 4.09 15.48
CA ILE A 158 2.74 4.41 16.51
C ILE A 158 1.42 4.71 15.84
N PHE A 159 0.37 4.01 16.27
CA PHE A 159 -1.01 4.35 15.96
C PHE A 159 -1.69 4.84 17.23
N PHE A 160 -2.45 5.91 17.15
CA PHE A 160 -3.11 6.48 18.33
C PHE A 160 -4.53 6.95 18.01
N ARG A 161 -5.37 7.02 19.04
CA ARG A 161 -6.71 7.58 18.94
C ARG A 161 -6.64 9.08 19.19
N ARG A 162 -6.86 9.87 18.16
CA ARG A 162 -6.92 11.33 18.30
C ARG A 162 -8.00 11.70 19.32
N GLN A 163 -7.66 12.52 20.30
CA GLN A 163 -8.57 12.91 21.38
C GLN A 163 -9.16 11.73 22.18
N GLY A 164 -8.50 10.58 22.17
CA GLY A 164 -8.87 9.40 22.96
C GLY A 164 -10.01 8.54 22.40
N ILE A 165 -10.63 8.92 21.30
CA ILE A 165 -11.81 8.25 20.71
C ILE A 165 -11.63 7.97 19.22
N GLY A 166 -12.51 7.11 18.67
CA GLY A 166 -12.53 6.78 17.24
C GLY A 166 -11.46 5.80 16.82
N GLU A 167 -11.15 5.82 15.52
CA GLU A 167 -10.18 4.90 14.93
C GLU A 167 -8.72 5.28 15.28
N TYR A 168 -7.86 4.29 15.22
CA TYR A 168 -6.42 4.50 15.35
C TYR A 168 -5.85 5.07 14.06
N THR A 169 -5.16 6.21 14.15
CA THR A 169 -4.47 6.87 13.03
C THR A 169 -2.97 6.73 13.20
N LEU A 170 -2.23 6.63 12.09
CA LEU A 170 -0.78 6.57 12.11
C LEU A 170 -0.22 7.93 12.58
N TYR A 171 0.65 7.89 13.58
CA TYR A 171 1.37 9.07 14.05
C TYR A 171 2.36 9.56 12.99
N SER A 172 2.30 10.85 12.71
CA SER A 172 3.22 11.55 11.81
C SER A 172 4.07 12.54 12.60
N PRO A 173 5.41 12.33 12.70
CA PRO A 173 6.29 13.24 13.43
C PRO A 173 6.22 14.69 12.94
N THR A 174 6.01 14.89 11.65
CA THR A 174 5.94 16.21 11.02
C THR A 174 4.55 16.85 11.07
N GLY A 175 3.49 16.02 11.11
CA GLY A 175 2.10 16.51 11.10
C GLY A 175 1.49 16.62 12.48
N ASP A 176 1.76 15.65 13.36
CA ASP A 176 1.10 15.57 14.66
C ASP A 176 1.93 16.21 15.79
N GLY A 177 3.24 15.96 15.80
CA GLY A 177 4.13 16.32 16.89
C GLY A 177 3.88 15.48 18.17
N PRO A 178 4.86 15.38 19.09
CA PRO A 178 4.80 14.49 20.24
C PRO A 178 3.67 14.81 21.22
N LYS A 179 3.29 16.08 21.33
CA LYS A 179 2.19 16.53 22.22
C LYS A 179 0.81 16.01 21.82
N SER A 180 0.63 15.58 20.58
CA SER A 180 -0.65 15.00 20.13
C SER A 180 -0.94 13.63 20.75
N LEU A 181 0.08 12.94 21.25
CA LEU A 181 -0.03 11.65 21.91
C LEU A 181 -0.44 11.76 23.38
N VAL A 182 -0.32 12.94 23.96
CA VAL A 182 -0.46 13.20 25.40
C VAL A 182 -1.82 13.82 25.68
N VAL A 183 -2.49 13.30 26.71
CA VAL A 183 -3.69 13.93 27.28
C VAL A 183 -3.24 15.16 28.03
N PHE A 184 -3.77 16.32 27.67
CA PHE A 184 -3.43 17.57 28.36
C PHE A 184 -3.75 17.47 29.85
N SER A 185 -2.74 17.53 30.69
CA SER A 185 -2.88 17.64 32.12
C SER A 185 -1.94 18.72 32.65
N PRO A 186 -2.42 19.70 33.45
CA PRO A 186 -1.55 20.71 34.03
C PRO A 186 -0.49 20.15 34.99
N ASN A 187 -0.65 18.90 35.42
CA ASN A 187 0.24 18.20 36.37
C ASN A 187 1.04 17.07 35.70
N LEU A 188 1.24 17.10 34.38
CA LEU A 188 2.12 16.15 33.70
C LEU A 188 3.53 16.25 34.32
N GLY A 189 3.93 15.18 34.99
CA GLY A 189 5.22 15.07 35.67
C GLY A 189 6.41 14.87 34.75
N PHE A 190 6.21 14.91 33.41
CA PHE A 190 7.28 14.77 32.43
C PHE A 190 7.11 15.78 31.29
N ASN A 191 8.24 16.22 30.76
CA ASN A 191 8.26 17.10 29.59
C ASN A 191 8.20 16.27 28.31
N VAL A 192 7.34 16.66 27.38
CA VAL A 192 7.15 15.96 26.09
C VAL A 192 7.59 16.88 24.98
N ASP A 193 8.89 16.95 24.76
CA ASP A 193 9.48 17.75 23.67
C ASP A 193 9.82 16.89 22.44
N SER A 194 9.94 15.57 22.63
CA SER A 194 10.25 14.63 21.55
C SER A 194 9.43 13.33 21.64
N ILE A 195 9.38 12.61 20.54
CA ILE A 195 8.76 11.27 20.51
C ILE A 195 9.54 10.27 21.41
N SER A 196 10.83 10.50 21.61
CA SER A 196 11.67 9.68 22.49
C SER A 196 11.17 9.73 23.93
N ASP A 197 10.72 10.89 24.40
CA ASP A 197 10.18 11.07 25.75
C ASP A 197 8.91 10.22 25.93
N VAL A 198 8.03 10.22 24.92
CA VAL A 198 6.82 9.39 24.91
C VAL A 198 7.18 7.91 24.92
N VAL A 199 8.12 7.48 24.07
CA VAL A 199 8.56 6.06 23.99
C VAL A 199 9.23 5.63 25.29
N GLN A 200 10.02 6.49 25.93
CA GLN A 200 10.66 6.19 27.21
C GLN A 200 9.62 6.09 28.35
N TYR A 201 8.56 6.90 28.29
CA TYR A 201 7.47 6.82 29.27
C TYR A 201 6.63 5.55 29.14
N ILE A 202 6.53 5.00 27.92
CA ILE A 202 5.77 3.79 27.61
C ILE A 202 6.53 2.51 28.06
N ARG A 203 7.86 2.54 28.15
CA ARG A 203 8.71 1.42 28.53
C ARG A 203 8.89 1.32 30.04
#